data_856ea443a1ac583a38ee60f0660c44f8
#
_entry.id   856ea443a1ac583a38ee60f0660c44f8
#
_cell.length_a   1.000
_cell.length_b   1.000
_cell.length_c   1.000
_cell.angle_alpha   90.00
_cell.angle_beta   90.00
_cell.angle_gamma   90.00
#
_symmetry.space_group_name_H-M   'P 1'
#
loop_
_entity.id
_entity.type
_entity.pdbx_description
1 polymer ?
#
loop_
_entity_poly.entity_id
_entity_poly.type
_entity_poly.pdbx_seq_one_letter_code
_entity_poly.pdbx_strand_id
1 'polypeptide(L)'
;MQITDDLQKIKQSLQKKNLCILPTDTILGIFSSTDDHSVEKIFYAKKRSHNKPLAIFLPNIQTISQYGILNDNAQVFIQQNLPGAFTILLKATDWAKNMLPRFLISQDDKIGIRIPNQHDILNITKEIIICGTSVNVSGQNFADYDNIPHEIQQHVEYLYKPNCVKLSHNPSQIVDFSTNEGIIVR
;
A
#
# COMPACT_ATOMS: atom_id res chain seq x y z
N MET A 1 -17.76 -6.31 8.14
CA MET A 1 -17.28 -6.12 6.74
C MET A 1 -18.42 -6.38 5.76
N GLN A 2 -18.64 -5.50 4.80
CA GLN A 2 -19.61 -5.66 3.71
C GLN A 2 -18.88 -5.92 2.39
N ILE A 3 -19.46 -6.70 1.47
CA ILE A 3 -18.88 -6.94 0.14
C ILE A 3 -19.54 -5.99 -0.85
N THR A 4 -18.74 -5.36 -1.72
CA THR A 4 -19.23 -4.44 -2.77
C THR A 4 -18.34 -4.48 -4.00
N ASP A 5 -18.91 -4.21 -5.16
CA ASP A 5 -18.23 -3.95 -6.44
C ASP A 5 -18.29 -2.46 -6.84
N ASP A 6 -18.88 -1.63 -5.98
CA ASP A 6 -19.01 -0.20 -6.17
C ASP A 6 -17.76 0.56 -5.68
N LEU A 7 -16.93 1.03 -6.62
CA LEU A 7 -15.71 1.77 -6.33
C LEU A 7 -15.96 3.10 -5.61
N GLN A 8 -17.12 3.73 -5.82
CA GLN A 8 -17.45 4.99 -5.16
C GLN A 8 -17.70 4.80 -3.66
N LYS A 9 -18.31 3.68 -3.26
CA LYS A 9 -18.42 3.34 -1.84
C LYS A 9 -17.05 3.17 -1.18
N ILE A 10 -16.11 2.54 -1.88
CA ILE A 10 -14.73 2.38 -1.39
C ILE A 10 -14.05 3.75 -1.20
N LYS A 11 -14.12 4.64 -2.21
CA LYS A 11 -13.55 5.99 -2.11
C LYS A 11 -14.11 6.76 -0.92
N GLN A 12 -15.45 6.78 -0.77
CA GLN A 12 -16.12 7.45 0.34
C GLN A 12 -15.74 6.86 1.69
N SER A 13 -15.60 5.54 1.79
CA SER A 13 -15.20 4.85 3.01
C SER A 13 -13.76 5.24 3.42
N LEU A 14 -12.82 5.24 2.48
CA LEU A 14 -11.44 5.66 2.73
C LEU A 14 -11.36 7.15 3.12
N GLN A 15 -12.16 8.03 2.49
CA GLN A 15 -12.26 9.45 2.86
C GLN A 15 -12.83 9.64 4.29
N LYS A 16 -13.73 8.75 4.72
CA LYS A 16 -14.26 8.70 6.10
C LYS A 16 -13.33 8.00 7.09
N LYS A 17 -12.09 7.70 6.66
CA LYS A 17 -11.05 7.11 7.51
C LYS A 17 -11.36 5.67 7.97
N ASN A 18 -12.14 4.92 7.18
CA ASN A 18 -12.41 3.51 7.42
C ASN A 18 -11.41 2.63 6.66
N LEU A 19 -11.26 1.39 7.12
CA LEU A 19 -10.43 0.39 6.45
C LEU A 19 -11.23 -0.30 5.35
N CYS A 20 -10.57 -0.50 4.20
CA CYS A 20 -11.10 -1.29 3.09
C CYS A 20 -10.09 -2.36 2.67
N ILE A 21 -10.61 -3.50 2.19
CA ILE A 21 -9.80 -4.51 1.52
C ILE A 21 -10.04 -4.40 0.03
N LEU A 22 -8.94 -4.29 -0.74
CA LEU A 22 -8.98 -4.19 -2.20
C LEU A 22 -8.00 -5.18 -2.83
N PRO A 23 -8.34 -5.72 -4.01
CA PRO A 23 -7.40 -6.46 -4.82
C PRO A 23 -6.33 -5.53 -5.40
N THR A 24 -5.10 -6.01 -5.43
CA THR A 24 -4.01 -5.39 -6.19
C THR A 24 -3.70 -6.25 -7.43
N ASP A 25 -2.69 -5.88 -8.17
CA ASP A 25 -2.09 -6.71 -9.22
C ASP A 25 -1.34 -7.95 -8.67
N THR A 26 -1.22 -8.06 -7.35
CA THR A 26 -0.50 -9.15 -6.66
C THR A 26 -1.42 -9.95 -5.74
N ILE A 27 -1.76 -9.42 -4.59
CA ILE A 27 -2.54 -10.06 -3.52
C ILE A 27 -3.58 -9.07 -2.98
N LEU A 28 -4.51 -9.53 -2.16
CA LEU A 28 -5.39 -8.63 -1.43
C LEU A 28 -4.61 -7.74 -0.46
N GLY A 29 -4.92 -6.45 -0.47
CA GLY A 29 -4.38 -5.45 0.45
C GLY A 29 -5.46 -4.89 1.36
N ILE A 30 -5.09 -4.59 2.62
CA ILE A 30 -5.86 -3.75 3.53
C ILE A 30 -5.34 -2.33 3.44
N PHE A 31 -6.25 -1.38 3.26
CA PHE A 31 -5.95 0.00 2.94
C PHE A 31 -6.66 0.99 3.87
N SER A 32 -6.02 2.14 4.05
CA SER A 32 -6.57 3.32 4.70
C SER A 32 -6.09 4.60 4.01
N SER A 33 -6.70 5.74 4.37
CA SER A 33 -6.10 7.06 4.16
C SER A 33 -4.79 7.21 4.96
N THR A 34 -3.95 8.19 4.57
CA THR A 34 -2.61 8.41 5.15
C THR A 34 -2.63 9.39 6.34
N ASP A 35 -3.65 9.34 7.19
CA ASP A 35 -3.67 10.05 8.48
C ASP A 35 -3.32 9.11 9.65
N ASP A 36 -2.82 9.65 10.76
CA ASP A 36 -2.33 8.86 11.90
C ASP A 36 -3.34 7.84 12.41
N HIS A 37 -4.59 8.28 12.61
CA HIS A 37 -5.64 7.42 13.16
C HIS A 37 -5.97 6.24 12.21
N SER A 38 -6.05 6.50 10.91
CA SER A 38 -6.36 5.48 9.91
C SER A 38 -5.23 4.48 9.73
N VAL A 39 -3.99 4.98 9.74
CA VAL A 39 -2.78 4.14 9.65
C VAL A 39 -2.72 3.21 10.87
N GLU A 40 -2.96 3.74 12.06
CA GLU A 40 -2.90 2.95 13.30
C GLU A 40 -3.95 1.83 13.34
N LYS A 41 -5.14 2.05 12.77
CA LYS A 41 -6.15 0.99 12.62
C LYS A 41 -5.63 -0.23 11.85
N ILE A 42 -4.80 -0.05 10.82
CA ILE A 42 -4.20 -1.17 10.07
C ILE A 42 -3.26 -1.98 11.00
N PHE A 43 -2.40 -1.30 11.76
CA PHE A 43 -1.50 -1.97 12.69
C PHE A 43 -2.27 -2.78 13.73
N TYR A 44 -3.32 -2.19 14.29
CA TYR A 44 -4.20 -2.85 15.26
C TYR A 44 -4.89 -4.08 14.65
N ALA A 45 -5.58 -3.92 13.51
CA ALA A 45 -6.32 -5.00 12.85
C ALA A 45 -5.43 -6.20 12.48
N LYS A 46 -4.16 -5.95 12.13
CA LYS A 46 -3.19 -6.98 11.74
C LYS A 46 -2.35 -7.51 12.89
N LYS A 47 -2.45 -6.96 14.10
CA LYS A 47 -1.50 -7.22 15.20
C LYS A 47 -0.05 -7.01 14.73
N ARG A 48 0.18 -5.94 13.95
CA ARG A 48 1.46 -5.67 13.28
C ARG A 48 2.34 -4.79 14.15
N SER A 49 3.62 -5.14 14.23
CA SER A 49 4.62 -4.26 14.88
C SER A 49 4.83 -2.99 14.07
N HIS A 50 4.94 -1.85 14.74
CA HIS A 50 5.23 -0.54 14.14
C HIS A 50 6.64 -0.45 13.48
N ASN A 51 7.52 -1.40 13.76
CA ASN A 51 8.84 -1.50 13.11
C ASN A 51 8.77 -1.93 11.63
N LYS A 52 7.58 -2.28 11.13
CA LYS A 52 7.35 -2.69 9.74
C LYS A 52 6.44 -1.67 9.06
N PRO A 53 6.94 -0.57 8.48
CA PRO A 53 6.13 0.46 7.85
C PRO A 53 5.20 -0.09 6.78
N LEU A 54 4.12 0.64 6.50
CA LEU A 54 3.22 0.37 5.39
C LEU A 54 3.74 1.04 4.12
N ALA A 55 3.37 0.52 2.97
CA ALA A 55 3.62 1.21 1.70
C ALA A 55 2.54 2.27 1.45
N ILE A 56 2.93 3.40 0.88
CA ILE A 56 2.00 4.36 0.27
C ILE A 56 1.75 3.97 -1.19
N PHE A 57 0.55 4.26 -1.67
CA PHE A 57 0.15 3.98 -3.04
C PHE A 57 -0.08 5.29 -3.78
N LEU A 58 0.60 5.45 -4.91
CA LEU A 58 0.62 6.68 -5.71
C LEU A 58 -0.05 6.47 -7.07
N PRO A 59 -0.59 7.54 -7.68
CA PRO A 59 -1.29 7.46 -8.96
C PRO A 59 -0.38 7.26 -10.16
N ASN A 60 0.87 7.74 -10.10
CA ASN A 60 1.81 7.72 -11.21
C ASN A 60 3.25 7.93 -10.75
N ILE A 61 4.22 7.71 -11.64
CA ILE A 61 5.65 7.83 -11.33
C ILE A 61 6.11 9.26 -11.07
N GLN A 62 5.43 10.26 -11.64
CA GLN A 62 5.79 11.68 -11.48
C GLN A 62 5.60 12.16 -10.04
N THR A 63 4.70 11.54 -9.29
CA THR A 63 4.45 11.90 -7.89
C THR A 63 5.48 11.32 -6.92
N ILE A 64 6.31 10.36 -7.33
CA ILE A 64 7.27 9.68 -6.43
C ILE A 64 8.25 10.66 -5.79
N SER A 65 8.77 11.63 -6.57
CA SER A 65 9.80 12.57 -6.09
C SER A 65 9.33 13.49 -4.97
N GLN A 66 8.03 13.63 -4.78
CA GLN A 66 7.48 14.36 -3.62
C GLN A 66 7.72 13.60 -2.31
N TYR A 67 7.70 12.26 -2.36
CA TYR A 67 7.74 11.39 -1.18
C TYR A 67 9.11 10.77 -0.93
N GLY A 68 9.82 10.41 -1.99
CA GLY A 68 11.09 9.70 -1.94
C GLY A 68 12.18 10.35 -2.76
N ILE A 69 13.41 10.32 -2.24
CA ILE A 69 14.60 10.84 -2.92
C ILE A 69 15.03 9.82 -3.97
N LEU A 70 15.04 10.24 -5.23
CA LEU A 70 15.39 9.40 -6.37
C LEU A 70 16.88 9.53 -6.70
N ASN A 71 17.60 8.40 -6.77
CA ASN A 71 18.90 8.30 -7.44
C ASN A 71 18.72 7.79 -8.88
N ASP A 72 19.77 7.85 -9.70
CA ASP A 72 19.71 7.47 -11.11
C ASP A 72 19.26 6.03 -11.33
N ASN A 73 19.75 5.08 -10.52
CA ASN A 73 19.37 3.68 -10.62
C ASN A 73 17.88 3.46 -10.28
N ALA A 74 17.36 4.16 -9.26
CA ALA A 74 15.94 4.15 -8.93
C ALA A 74 15.10 4.71 -10.09
N GLN A 75 15.52 5.81 -10.72
CA GLN A 75 14.80 6.41 -11.84
C GLN A 75 14.69 5.44 -13.02
N VAL A 76 15.80 4.81 -13.41
CA VAL A 76 15.82 3.81 -14.49
C VAL A 76 14.90 2.64 -14.16
N PHE A 77 15.02 2.08 -12.95
CA PHE A 77 14.20 0.95 -12.54
C PHE A 77 12.71 1.28 -12.55
N ILE A 78 12.32 2.43 -12.00
CA ILE A 78 10.93 2.91 -11.91
C ILE A 78 10.32 3.06 -13.31
N GLN A 79 11.04 3.66 -14.25
CA GLN A 79 10.57 3.86 -15.63
C GLN A 79 10.32 2.53 -16.35
N GLN A 80 11.11 1.51 -16.07
CA GLN A 80 11.01 0.20 -16.72
C GLN A 80 9.98 -0.73 -16.09
N ASN A 81 9.68 -0.57 -14.79
CA ASN A 81 8.95 -1.58 -14.01
C ASN A 81 7.64 -1.09 -13.38
N LEU A 82 7.35 0.21 -13.37
CA LEU A 82 6.11 0.75 -12.81
C LEU A 82 5.22 1.39 -13.90
N PRO A 83 3.89 1.19 -13.79
CA PRO A 83 3.12 0.46 -12.78
C PRO A 83 3.40 -1.04 -12.80
N GLY A 84 3.48 -1.68 -11.61
CA GLY A 84 3.78 -3.10 -11.55
C GLY A 84 3.89 -3.68 -10.13
N ALA A 85 4.28 -4.96 -10.11
CA ALA A 85 4.34 -5.79 -8.90
C ALA A 85 5.57 -5.49 -8.01
N PHE A 86 5.96 -4.23 -7.87
CA PHE A 86 7.11 -3.80 -7.08
C PHE A 86 6.71 -2.81 -5.98
N THR A 87 7.40 -2.91 -4.86
CA THR A 87 7.44 -1.89 -3.80
C THR A 87 8.84 -1.32 -3.74
N ILE A 88 8.97 -0.02 -3.96
CA ILE A 88 10.27 0.67 -3.99
C ILE A 88 10.50 1.30 -2.62
N LEU A 89 11.63 0.99 -1.98
CA LEU A 89 12.07 1.69 -0.78
C LEU A 89 13.03 2.80 -1.19
N LEU A 90 12.72 4.02 -0.77
CA LEU A 90 13.52 5.23 -1.00
C LEU A 90 13.80 5.92 0.33
N LYS A 91 14.83 6.76 0.40
CA LYS A 91 14.93 7.73 1.48
C LYS A 91 13.76 8.70 1.37
N ALA A 92 13.04 8.92 2.47
CA ALA A 92 11.93 9.85 2.52
C ALA A 92 12.44 11.29 2.36
N THR A 93 11.70 12.10 1.59
CA THR A 93 11.95 13.54 1.52
C THR A 93 11.61 14.19 2.86
N ASP A 94 12.14 15.39 3.12
CA ASP A 94 11.79 16.17 4.32
C ASP A 94 10.30 16.54 4.32
N TRP A 95 9.73 16.79 3.14
CA TRP A 95 8.29 16.99 3.00
C TRP A 95 7.51 15.76 3.49
N ALA A 96 7.86 14.56 3.02
CA ALA A 96 7.20 13.33 3.44
C ALA A 96 7.33 13.06 4.94
N LYS A 97 8.50 13.31 5.52
CA LYS A 97 8.73 13.15 6.98
C LYS A 97 7.88 14.10 7.83
N ASN A 98 7.58 15.29 7.32
CA ASN A 98 6.78 16.29 8.03
C ASN A 98 5.27 16.11 7.82
N MET A 99 4.85 15.56 6.68
CA MET A 99 3.45 15.53 6.28
C MET A 99 2.78 14.17 6.48
N LEU A 100 3.55 13.08 6.50
CA LEU A 100 3.01 11.74 6.65
C LEU A 100 3.10 11.23 8.09
N PRO A 101 2.18 10.35 8.51
CA PRO A 101 2.32 9.60 9.75
C PRO A 101 3.67 8.92 9.86
N ARG A 102 4.30 9.05 11.02
CA ARG A 102 5.60 8.45 11.30
C ARG A 102 5.65 6.94 11.04
N PHE A 103 4.52 6.24 11.13
CA PHE A 103 4.40 4.80 10.89
C PHE A 103 4.49 4.40 9.41
N LEU A 104 4.51 5.35 8.49
CA LEU A 104 4.75 5.13 7.06
C LEU A 104 6.24 5.26 6.71
N ILE A 105 7.05 5.71 7.64
CA ILE A 105 8.49 5.93 7.46
C ILE A 105 9.23 5.06 8.48
N SER A 106 10.26 4.35 8.03
CA SER A 106 11.08 3.53 8.91
C SER A 106 12.00 4.37 9.80
N GLN A 107 12.60 3.73 10.82
CA GLN A 107 13.61 4.36 11.67
C GLN A 107 14.84 4.85 10.89
N ASP A 108 15.13 4.23 9.72
CA ASP A 108 16.21 4.61 8.82
C ASP A 108 15.79 5.62 7.76
N ASP A 109 14.68 6.36 7.99
CA ASP A 109 14.11 7.35 7.07
C ASP A 109 13.72 6.77 5.69
N LYS A 110 13.31 5.50 5.61
CA LYS A 110 12.86 4.89 4.36
C LYS A 110 11.35 4.91 4.25
N ILE A 111 10.85 5.17 3.06
CA ILE A 111 9.43 5.08 2.70
C ILE A 111 9.24 4.03 1.61
N GLY A 112 8.23 3.17 1.79
CA GLY A 112 7.81 2.20 0.78
C GLY A 112 6.77 2.81 -0.14
N ILE A 113 7.03 2.79 -1.45
CA ILE A 113 6.15 3.38 -2.48
C ILE A 113 5.71 2.29 -3.45
N ARG A 114 4.44 2.32 -3.82
CA ARG A 114 3.86 1.39 -4.78
C ARG A 114 2.99 2.11 -5.81
N ILE A 115 3.11 1.71 -7.07
CA ILE A 115 2.21 2.07 -8.17
C ILE A 115 1.78 0.76 -8.81
N PRO A 116 0.68 0.14 -8.36
CA PRO A 116 0.27 -1.17 -8.85
C PRO A 116 -0.30 -1.08 -10.27
N ASN A 117 -0.11 -2.12 -11.07
CA ASN A 117 -0.80 -2.24 -12.34
C ASN A 117 -2.25 -2.72 -12.13
N GLN A 118 -3.03 -1.90 -11.42
CA GLN A 118 -4.43 -2.18 -11.09
C GLN A 118 -5.24 -0.89 -11.18
N HIS A 119 -6.15 -0.85 -12.16
CA HIS A 119 -6.87 0.35 -12.56
C HIS A 119 -7.66 1.03 -11.43
N ASP A 120 -8.35 0.25 -10.59
CA ASP A 120 -9.22 0.81 -9.56
C ASP A 120 -8.42 1.46 -8.43
N ILE A 121 -7.27 0.87 -8.05
CA ILE A 121 -6.36 1.51 -7.09
C ILE A 121 -5.79 2.80 -7.67
N LEU A 122 -5.35 2.78 -8.93
CA LEU A 122 -4.86 4.00 -9.59
C LEU A 122 -5.96 5.07 -9.68
N ASN A 123 -7.22 4.67 -9.87
CA ASN A 123 -8.35 5.60 -9.87
C ASN A 123 -8.62 6.19 -8.47
N ILE A 124 -8.50 5.39 -7.40
CA ILE A 124 -8.59 5.88 -6.02
C ILE A 124 -7.46 6.87 -5.73
N THR A 125 -6.22 6.52 -6.10
CA THR A 125 -5.03 7.32 -5.75
C THR A 125 -4.95 8.66 -6.47
N LYS A 126 -5.70 8.88 -7.54
CA LYS A 126 -5.87 10.20 -8.17
C LYS A 126 -6.59 11.20 -7.26
N GLU A 127 -7.45 10.72 -6.36
CA GLU A 127 -8.26 11.56 -5.47
C GLU A 127 -7.74 11.57 -4.03
N ILE A 128 -7.21 10.45 -3.55
CA ILE A 128 -6.73 10.29 -2.19
C ILE A 128 -5.51 9.36 -2.16
N ILE A 129 -4.41 9.82 -1.58
CA ILE A 129 -3.27 8.94 -1.31
C ILE A 129 -3.64 7.97 -0.19
N ILE A 130 -3.44 6.69 -0.45
CA ILE A 130 -3.74 5.62 0.50
C ILE A 130 -2.45 4.90 0.90
N CYS A 131 -2.48 4.28 2.06
CA CYS A 131 -1.44 3.35 2.48
C CYS A 131 -2.02 1.96 2.71
N GLY A 132 -1.18 0.96 2.63
CA GLY A 132 -1.67 -0.41 2.79
C GLY A 132 -0.58 -1.46 2.91
N THR A 133 -1.05 -2.68 3.15
CA THR A 133 -0.23 -3.88 3.26
C THR A 133 -1.08 -5.11 2.91
N SER A 134 -0.47 -6.29 2.80
CA SER A 134 -1.18 -7.56 2.56
C SER A 134 -2.28 -7.85 3.59
N VAL A 135 -3.33 -8.56 3.18
CA VAL A 135 -4.38 -9.05 4.10
C VAL A 135 -3.92 -10.36 4.71
N ASN A 136 -3.40 -10.30 5.93
CA ASN A 136 -3.05 -11.44 6.77
C ASN A 136 -2.77 -10.93 8.19
N VAL A 137 -2.94 -11.77 9.20
CA VAL A 137 -2.34 -11.52 10.51
C VAL A 137 -0.82 -11.60 10.34
N SER A 138 -0.08 -10.71 11.00
CA SER A 138 1.38 -10.60 10.80
C SER A 138 2.08 -11.93 11.02
N GLY A 139 2.84 -12.38 10.02
CA GLY A 139 3.57 -13.66 10.04
C GLY A 139 2.79 -14.87 9.51
N GLN A 140 1.51 -14.73 9.18
CA GLN A 140 0.70 -15.79 8.56
C GLN A 140 0.68 -15.68 7.02
N ASN A 141 0.11 -16.68 6.36
CA ASN A 141 -0.10 -16.69 4.91
C ASN A 141 -1.03 -15.54 4.47
N PHE A 142 -0.89 -15.11 3.22
CA PHE A 142 -1.76 -14.10 2.62
C PHE A 142 -3.17 -14.65 2.46
N ALA A 143 -4.16 -13.80 2.74
CA ALA A 143 -5.55 -14.14 2.53
C ALA A 143 -5.96 -14.02 1.07
N ASP A 144 -6.93 -14.83 0.68
CA ASP A 144 -7.73 -14.69 -0.52
C ASP A 144 -9.15 -14.26 -0.14
N TYR A 145 -10.02 -14.02 -1.11
CA TYR A 145 -11.41 -13.59 -0.89
C TYR A 145 -12.21 -14.47 0.05
N ASP A 146 -11.93 -15.79 0.06
CA ASP A 146 -12.71 -16.79 0.80
C ASP A 146 -12.12 -17.10 2.19
N ASN A 147 -10.92 -16.59 2.52
CA ASN A 147 -10.23 -16.93 3.76
C ASN A 147 -9.67 -15.72 4.54
N ILE A 148 -10.31 -14.54 4.39
CA ILE A 148 -9.93 -13.34 5.15
C ILE A 148 -10.08 -13.63 6.66
N PRO A 149 -9.03 -13.43 7.48
CA PRO A 149 -9.09 -13.69 8.91
C PRO A 149 -10.19 -12.89 9.60
N HIS A 150 -10.97 -13.53 10.47
CA HIS A 150 -12.10 -12.91 11.16
C HIS A 150 -11.67 -11.68 11.97
N GLU A 151 -10.48 -11.73 12.60
CA GLU A 151 -9.91 -10.59 13.32
C GLU A 151 -9.74 -9.34 12.42
N ILE A 152 -9.39 -9.53 11.17
CA ILE A 152 -9.28 -8.42 10.21
C ILE A 152 -10.67 -7.95 9.76
N GLN A 153 -11.60 -8.89 9.49
CA GLN A 153 -12.95 -8.55 9.03
C GLN A 153 -13.70 -7.61 10.00
N GLN A 154 -13.47 -7.73 11.30
CA GLN A 154 -14.13 -6.91 12.33
C GLN A 154 -13.76 -5.42 12.24
N HIS A 155 -12.61 -5.08 11.65
CA HIS A 155 -12.09 -3.71 11.56
C HIS A 155 -12.29 -3.07 10.19
N VAL A 156 -12.73 -3.85 9.20
CA VAL A 156 -12.88 -3.42 7.80
C VAL A 156 -14.33 -3.12 7.49
N GLU A 157 -14.59 -1.98 6.88
CA GLU A 157 -15.94 -1.60 6.44
C GLU A 157 -16.32 -2.37 5.17
N TYR A 158 -15.48 -2.31 4.13
CA TYR A 158 -15.76 -2.95 2.84
C TYR A 158 -14.64 -3.88 2.36
N LEU A 159 -15.08 -5.01 1.78
CA LEU A 159 -14.29 -5.82 0.85
C LEU A 159 -14.73 -5.45 -0.57
N TYR A 160 -13.82 -4.90 -1.37
CA TYR A 160 -14.06 -4.64 -2.78
C TYR A 160 -13.79 -5.90 -3.59
N LYS A 161 -14.84 -6.40 -4.27
CA LYS A 161 -14.78 -7.62 -5.09
C LYS A 161 -15.33 -7.33 -6.50
N PRO A 162 -14.54 -6.70 -7.37
CA PRO A 162 -14.93 -6.47 -8.76
C PRO A 162 -14.91 -7.75 -9.58
N ASN A 163 -15.70 -7.80 -10.64
CA ASN A 163 -15.91 -9.02 -11.44
C ASN A 163 -14.68 -9.48 -12.26
N CYS A 164 -13.68 -8.62 -12.47
CA CYS A 164 -12.64 -8.86 -13.49
C CYS A 164 -11.19 -8.73 -12.98
N VAL A 165 -10.93 -8.72 -11.68
CA VAL A 165 -9.55 -8.65 -11.17
C VAL A 165 -9.02 -10.03 -10.85
N LYS A 166 -7.89 -10.38 -11.48
CA LYS A 166 -7.13 -11.60 -11.17
C LYS A 166 -5.95 -11.25 -10.27
N LEU A 167 -5.86 -11.93 -9.13
CA LEU A 167 -4.71 -11.85 -8.25
C LEU A 167 -3.60 -12.76 -8.81
N SER A 168 -2.34 -12.30 -8.75
CA SER A 168 -1.19 -13.15 -9.10
C SER A 168 -0.85 -14.15 -8.00
N HIS A 169 -1.41 -13.96 -6.80
CA HIS A 169 -1.13 -14.70 -5.56
C HIS A 169 0.33 -14.65 -5.08
N ASN A 170 1.18 -13.90 -5.79
CA ASN A 170 2.55 -13.62 -5.36
C ASN A 170 2.63 -12.20 -4.82
N PRO A 171 3.24 -11.94 -3.65
CA PRO A 171 3.40 -10.58 -3.15
C PRO A 171 4.34 -9.78 -4.05
N SER A 172 4.24 -8.44 -4.00
CA SER A 172 5.18 -7.57 -4.70
C SER A 172 6.62 -7.83 -4.26
N GLN A 173 7.55 -7.77 -5.19
CA GLN A 173 8.97 -7.68 -4.84
C GLN A 173 9.25 -6.33 -4.16
N ILE A 174 10.12 -6.34 -3.16
CA ILE A 174 10.59 -5.12 -2.50
C ILE A 174 12.02 -4.86 -2.94
N VAL A 175 12.25 -3.69 -3.55
CA VAL A 175 13.58 -3.27 -4.01
C VAL A 175 13.98 -2.00 -3.27
N ASP A 176 15.11 -2.06 -2.59
CA ASP A 176 15.64 -0.95 -1.78
C ASP A 176 16.65 -0.12 -2.58
N PHE A 177 16.29 1.12 -2.88
CA PHE A 177 17.12 2.14 -3.50
C PHE A 177 17.47 3.27 -2.52
N SER A 178 17.35 3.03 -1.21
CA SER A 178 17.78 4.02 -0.21
C SER A 178 19.29 4.25 -0.19
N THR A 179 20.04 3.36 -0.84
CA THR A 179 21.44 3.49 -1.24
C THR A 179 21.52 3.59 -2.78
N ASN A 180 22.71 3.79 -3.34
CA ASN A 180 22.87 3.91 -4.80
C ASN A 180 22.60 2.60 -5.57
N GLU A 181 22.63 1.46 -4.91
CA GLU A 181 22.38 0.15 -5.53
C GLU A 181 20.99 -0.35 -5.16
N GLY A 182 20.25 -0.85 -6.17
CA GLY A 182 18.95 -1.51 -5.91
C GLY A 182 19.17 -2.90 -5.33
N ILE A 183 18.73 -3.12 -4.09
CA ILE A 183 18.83 -4.41 -3.41
C ILE A 183 17.45 -5.03 -3.31
N ILE A 184 17.27 -6.25 -3.82
CA ILE A 184 16.03 -7.02 -3.64
C ILE A 184 15.99 -7.48 -2.19
N VAL A 185 14.98 -7.03 -1.45
CA VAL A 185 14.79 -7.35 -0.02
C VAL A 185 13.79 -8.51 0.14
N ARG A 186 12.87 -8.65 -0.81
CA ARG A 186 11.88 -9.72 -0.85
C ARG A 186 11.47 -10.02 -2.29
#